data_c3f97464d7df6988d2004bb54105abe7
#
_entry.id   c3f97464d7df6988d2004bb54105abe7
#
_cell.length_a   1.000
_cell.length_b   1.000
_cell.length_c   1.000
_cell.angle_alpha   90.00
_cell.angle_beta   90.00
_cell.angle_gamma   90.00
#
_symmetry.space_group_name_H-M   'P 1'
#
loop_
_entity.id
_entity.type
_entity.pdbx_description
1 polymer ?
#
loop_
_entity_poly.entity_id
_entity_poly.type
_entity_poly.pdbx_seq_one_letter_code
_entity_poly.pdbx_strand_id
1 'polypeptide(L)'
;MNYLITVLADRSQAETARTELQQDGIPSDKITILGKGYRSADDFGLLDPDIQAKQGVKKLAYWVIPFGFIAGYVFNVLTGIQLFSFTSPIAEHIIGGILGGASALFGAFIVGGGVGLTVGSGDALTYRNRLNAGQYIIVTRGSDGLIRQATKILRGFEPEYIQGYQEPSSV
;
A
#
# COMPACT_ATOMS: atom_id res chain seq x y z
N MET A 1 13.56 9.20 -10.35
CA MET A 1 14.57 9.09 -9.26
C MET A 1 14.75 7.63 -8.93
N ASN A 2 15.97 7.17 -8.63
CA ASN A 2 16.19 5.78 -8.28
C ASN A 2 16.32 5.62 -6.77
N TYR A 3 15.93 4.47 -6.28
CA TYR A 3 15.99 4.12 -4.87
C TYR A 3 16.76 2.83 -4.68
N LEU A 4 17.54 2.74 -3.61
CA LEU A 4 18.16 1.51 -3.14
C LEU A 4 17.61 1.22 -1.76
N ILE A 5 17.03 0.05 -1.57
CA ILE A 5 16.52 -0.41 -0.28
C ILE A 5 17.42 -1.54 0.20
N THR A 6 17.93 -1.40 1.41
CA THR A 6 18.87 -2.35 2.03
C THR A 6 18.38 -2.70 3.42
N VAL A 7 18.24 -3.98 3.71
CA VAL A 7 17.80 -4.50 5.02
C VAL A 7 19.03 -4.98 5.79
N LEU A 8 19.21 -4.47 6.99
CA LEU A 8 20.29 -4.79 7.90
C LEU A 8 19.74 -5.40 9.19
N ALA A 9 20.52 -6.28 9.80
CA ALA A 9 20.06 -7.07 10.94
C ALA A 9 19.80 -6.23 12.19
N ASP A 10 20.64 -5.21 12.45
CA ASP A 10 20.59 -4.44 13.67
C ASP A 10 20.89 -2.96 13.47
N ARG A 11 20.67 -2.19 14.56
CA ARG A 11 20.88 -0.75 14.62
C ARG A 11 22.32 -0.35 14.38
N SER A 12 23.28 -1.08 14.97
CA SER A 12 24.70 -0.75 14.88
C SER A 12 25.20 -0.85 13.44
N GLN A 13 24.79 -1.92 12.74
CA GLN A 13 25.09 -2.06 11.31
C GLN A 13 24.50 -0.90 10.50
N ALA A 14 23.25 -0.50 10.78
CA ALA A 14 22.60 0.58 10.05
C ALA A 14 23.29 1.94 10.28
N GLU A 15 23.71 2.23 11.50
CA GLU A 15 24.44 3.46 11.84
C GLU A 15 25.83 3.48 11.20
N THR A 16 26.56 2.37 11.25
CA THR A 16 27.88 2.23 10.62
C THR A 16 27.77 2.38 9.10
N ALA A 17 26.83 1.69 8.49
CA ALA A 17 26.60 1.76 7.05
C ALA A 17 26.23 3.19 6.60
N ARG A 18 25.40 3.90 7.38
CA ARG A 18 25.11 5.32 7.13
C ARG A 18 26.38 6.17 7.17
N THR A 19 27.21 5.94 8.17
CA THR A 19 28.46 6.71 8.35
C THR A 19 29.41 6.48 7.17
N GLU A 20 29.57 5.23 6.74
CA GLU A 20 30.41 4.91 5.57
C GLU A 20 29.86 5.51 4.29
N LEU A 21 28.54 5.44 4.06
CA LEU A 21 27.90 6.10 2.91
C LEU A 21 28.20 7.62 2.89
N GLN A 22 28.15 8.27 4.06
CA GLN A 22 28.44 9.70 4.17
C GLN A 22 29.93 10.02 3.96
N GLN A 23 30.83 9.18 4.47
CA GLN A 23 32.28 9.32 4.28
C GLN A 23 32.68 9.16 2.81
N ASP A 24 31.96 8.31 2.08
CA ASP A 24 32.16 8.12 0.64
C ASP A 24 31.43 9.18 -0.23
N GLY A 25 30.96 10.26 0.39
CA GLY A 25 30.43 11.43 -0.29
C GLY A 25 28.94 11.39 -0.62
N ILE A 26 28.19 10.43 -0.11
CA ILE A 26 26.73 10.41 -0.30
C ILE A 26 26.07 11.39 0.67
N PRO A 27 25.31 12.39 0.18
CA PRO A 27 24.70 13.40 1.04
C PRO A 27 23.73 12.79 2.06
N SER A 28 23.72 13.31 3.28
CA SER A 28 22.88 12.79 4.37
C SER A 28 21.37 12.90 4.10
N ASP A 29 20.95 13.87 3.31
CA ASP A 29 19.56 14.06 2.87
C ASP A 29 19.10 12.97 1.87
N LYS A 30 20.03 12.24 1.28
CA LYS A 30 19.78 11.11 0.37
C LYS A 30 19.71 9.76 1.08
N ILE A 31 20.06 9.71 2.37
CA ILE A 31 20.10 8.50 3.18
C ILE A 31 19.03 8.58 4.27
N THR A 32 18.13 7.61 4.31
CA THR A 32 17.12 7.52 5.36
C THR A 32 17.21 6.16 6.04
N ILE A 33 17.22 6.13 7.36
CA ILE A 33 17.12 4.90 8.15
C ILE A 33 15.69 4.77 8.65
N LEU A 34 15.12 3.58 8.47
CA LEU A 34 13.83 3.18 9.01
C LEU A 34 14.07 2.11 10.08
N GLY A 35 13.35 2.18 11.18
CA GLY A 35 13.46 1.21 12.27
C GLY A 35 13.19 1.82 13.63
N LYS A 36 13.28 1.01 14.68
CA LYS A 36 13.00 1.44 16.04
C LYS A 36 13.98 2.54 16.49
N GLY A 37 13.45 3.72 16.83
CA GLY A 37 14.24 4.90 17.21
C GLY A 37 14.64 5.81 16.04
N TYR A 38 14.21 5.49 14.84
CA TYR A 38 14.30 6.30 13.62
C TYR A 38 12.91 6.55 13.02
N ARG A 39 12.83 6.89 11.73
CA ARG A 39 11.55 7.04 11.04
C ARG A 39 10.81 5.72 10.97
N SER A 40 9.49 5.78 11.10
CA SER A 40 8.62 4.62 10.86
C SER A 40 8.46 4.38 9.34
N ALA A 41 8.00 3.19 8.99
CA ALA A 41 7.62 2.87 7.62
C ALA A 41 6.54 3.83 7.09
N ASP A 42 5.62 4.22 7.95
CA ASP A 42 4.49 5.10 7.63
C ASP A 42 4.95 6.54 7.33
N ASP A 43 5.91 7.07 8.10
CA ASP A 43 6.51 8.39 7.90
C ASP A 43 7.30 8.48 6.58
N PHE A 44 7.76 7.36 6.07
CA PHE A 44 8.51 7.30 4.82
C PHE A 44 7.61 7.15 3.58
N GLY A 45 6.31 6.90 3.77
CA GLY A 45 5.37 6.66 2.67
C GLY A 45 5.33 5.20 2.19
N LEU A 46 5.92 4.27 2.94
CA LEU A 46 5.61 2.85 2.87
C LEU A 46 4.28 2.66 3.60
N LEU A 47 3.21 3.18 2.99
CA LEU A 47 1.87 3.16 3.56
C LEU A 47 1.49 1.73 3.92
N ASP A 48 0.84 1.60 5.09
CA ASP A 48 0.22 0.36 5.52
C ASP A 48 -0.68 -0.15 4.39
N PRO A 49 -0.46 -1.37 3.88
CA PRO A 49 -1.33 -1.97 2.88
C PRO A 49 -2.80 -1.93 3.30
N ASP A 50 -3.06 -2.08 4.61
CA ASP A 50 -4.40 -2.00 5.19
C ASP A 50 -5.00 -0.59 5.08
N ILE A 51 -4.18 0.44 5.25
CA ILE A 51 -4.62 1.84 5.11
C ILE A 51 -4.90 2.15 3.64
N GLN A 52 -4.03 1.71 2.72
CA GLN A 52 -4.25 1.89 1.28
C GLN A 52 -5.50 1.14 0.80
N ALA A 53 -5.67 -0.11 1.24
CA ALA A 53 -6.84 -0.91 0.93
C ALA A 53 -8.12 -0.25 1.46
N LYS A 54 -8.14 0.19 2.71
CA LYS A 54 -9.28 0.92 3.30
C LYS A 54 -9.60 2.21 2.54
N GLN A 55 -8.59 2.97 2.12
CA GLN A 55 -8.80 4.18 1.32
C GLN A 55 -9.30 3.85 -0.10
N GLY A 56 -8.78 2.80 -0.72
CA GLY A 56 -9.24 2.29 -2.02
C GLY A 56 -10.71 1.86 -1.97
N VAL A 57 -11.06 1.02 -0.99
CA VAL A 57 -12.45 0.60 -0.75
C VAL A 57 -13.35 1.81 -0.50
N LYS A 58 -12.94 2.76 0.36
CA LYS A 58 -13.74 3.95 0.67
C LYS A 58 -13.99 4.81 -0.56
N LYS A 59 -12.96 5.07 -1.38
CA LYS A 59 -13.10 5.84 -2.62
C LYS A 59 -14.05 5.15 -3.60
N LEU A 60 -13.87 3.84 -3.80
CA LEU A 60 -14.69 3.08 -4.73
C LEU A 60 -16.13 2.97 -4.21
N ALA A 61 -16.34 2.66 -2.94
CA ALA A 61 -17.65 2.55 -2.31
C ALA A 61 -18.46 3.84 -2.43
N TYR A 62 -17.83 5.00 -2.29
CA TYR A 62 -18.49 6.30 -2.43
C TYR A 62 -19.21 6.46 -3.78
N TRP A 63 -18.63 5.92 -4.85
CA TRP A 63 -19.23 5.97 -6.19
C TRP A 63 -20.13 4.78 -6.50
N VAL A 64 -19.73 3.60 -6.08
CA VAL A 64 -20.37 2.34 -6.51
C VAL A 64 -21.63 2.04 -5.71
N ILE A 65 -21.71 2.46 -4.42
CA ILE A 65 -22.92 2.25 -3.60
C ILE A 65 -24.13 3.02 -4.16
N PRO A 66 -24.07 4.34 -4.42
CA PRO A 66 -25.19 5.04 -5.02
C PRO A 66 -25.60 4.48 -6.40
N PHE A 67 -24.62 4.14 -7.21
CA PHE A 67 -24.87 3.49 -8.50
C PHE A 67 -25.57 2.14 -8.35
N GLY A 68 -25.07 1.30 -7.45
CA GLY A 68 -25.67 0.00 -7.15
C GLY A 68 -27.09 0.12 -6.59
N PHE A 69 -27.34 1.12 -5.74
CA PHE A 69 -28.69 1.40 -5.25
C PHE A 69 -29.65 1.76 -6.38
N ILE A 70 -29.26 2.70 -7.26
CA ILE A 70 -30.08 3.11 -8.41
C ILE A 70 -30.31 1.91 -9.34
N ALA A 71 -29.28 1.15 -9.66
CA ALA A 71 -29.37 -0.03 -10.51
C ALA A 71 -30.32 -1.08 -9.94
N GLY A 72 -30.18 -1.40 -8.64
CA GLY A 72 -31.04 -2.37 -7.94
C GLY A 72 -32.49 -1.90 -7.85
N TYR A 73 -32.72 -0.59 -7.61
CA TYR A 73 -34.04 0.00 -7.61
C TYR A 73 -34.71 -0.13 -9.00
N VAL A 74 -34.03 0.33 -10.04
CA VAL A 74 -34.51 0.27 -11.43
C VAL A 74 -34.76 -1.18 -11.87
N PHE A 75 -33.84 -2.07 -11.54
CA PHE A 75 -33.98 -3.50 -11.83
C PHE A 75 -35.27 -4.07 -11.20
N ASN A 76 -35.53 -3.76 -9.92
CA ASN A 76 -36.74 -4.24 -9.26
C ASN A 76 -38.00 -3.65 -9.87
N VAL A 77 -37.98 -2.33 -10.24
CA VAL A 77 -39.10 -1.70 -10.97
C VAL A 77 -39.40 -2.40 -12.29
N LEU A 78 -38.35 -2.71 -13.06
CA LEU A 78 -38.51 -3.32 -14.41
C LEU A 78 -38.94 -4.77 -14.35
N THR A 79 -38.44 -5.52 -13.37
CA THR A 79 -38.74 -6.98 -13.28
C THR A 79 -39.99 -7.27 -12.47
N GLY A 80 -40.42 -6.35 -11.59
CA GLY A 80 -41.57 -6.55 -10.71
C GLY A 80 -41.37 -7.69 -9.70
N ILE A 81 -40.14 -8.08 -9.41
CA ILE A 81 -39.83 -9.14 -8.46
C ILE A 81 -40.27 -8.72 -7.06
N GLN A 82 -41.18 -9.51 -6.47
CA GLN A 82 -41.59 -9.36 -5.08
C GLN A 82 -40.69 -10.18 -4.18
N LEU A 83 -39.90 -9.50 -3.36
CA LEU A 83 -38.99 -10.15 -2.41
C LEU A 83 -39.72 -10.58 -1.13
N PHE A 84 -40.74 -9.81 -0.74
CA PHE A 84 -41.54 -10.09 0.45
C PHE A 84 -43.04 -9.85 0.17
N SER A 85 -43.88 -10.84 0.46
CA SER A 85 -45.33 -10.82 0.18
C SER A 85 -46.13 -9.81 1.01
N PHE A 86 -45.52 -9.22 2.05
CA PHE A 86 -46.18 -8.32 3.00
C PHE A 86 -45.78 -6.83 2.81
N THR A 87 -44.98 -6.50 1.81
CA THR A 87 -44.50 -5.16 1.55
C THR A 87 -45.28 -4.45 0.47
N SER A 88 -45.30 -3.10 0.50
CA SER A 88 -45.87 -2.31 -0.57
C SER A 88 -44.93 -2.29 -1.79
N PRO A 89 -45.43 -2.05 -3.02
CA PRO A 89 -44.59 -1.99 -4.23
C PRO A 89 -43.43 -1.01 -4.11
N ILE A 90 -43.64 0.15 -3.48
CA ILE A 90 -42.58 1.15 -3.26
C ILE A 90 -41.52 0.63 -2.31
N ALA A 91 -41.92 -0.06 -1.25
CA ALA A 91 -40.96 -0.68 -0.33
C ALA A 91 -40.12 -1.77 -1.00
N GLU A 92 -40.71 -2.57 -1.89
CA GLU A 92 -39.99 -3.56 -2.69
C GLU A 92 -38.89 -2.94 -3.57
N HIS A 93 -39.20 -1.82 -4.21
CA HIS A 93 -38.20 -1.12 -5.04
C HIS A 93 -37.06 -0.54 -4.20
N ILE A 94 -37.37 -0.03 -2.99
CA ILE A 94 -36.33 0.46 -2.05
C ILE A 94 -35.45 -0.71 -1.57
N ILE A 95 -36.07 -1.83 -1.23
CA ILE A 95 -35.33 -3.05 -0.83
C ILE A 95 -34.41 -3.51 -1.97
N GLY A 96 -34.91 -3.53 -3.22
CA GLY A 96 -34.09 -3.82 -4.40
C GLY A 96 -32.89 -2.87 -4.51
N GLY A 97 -33.09 -1.58 -4.27
CA GLY A 97 -32.01 -0.59 -4.21
C GLY A 97 -31.00 -0.87 -3.11
N ILE A 98 -31.45 -1.20 -1.91
CA ILE A 98 -30.57 -1.53 -0.76
C ILE A 98 -29.71 -2.77 -1.09
N LEU A 99 -30.33 -3.82 -1.64
CA LEU A 99 -29.61 -5.03 -2.05
C LEU A 99 -28.59 -4.74 -3.15
N GLY A 100 -28.96 -3.90 -4.13
CA GLY A 100 -28.03 -3.44 -5.17
C GLY A 100 -26.84 -2.66 -4.58
N GLY A 101 -27.09 -1.74 -3.64
CA GLY A 101 -26.05 -0.99 -2.94
C GLY A 101 -25.13 -1.89 -2.09
N ALA A 102 -25.71 -2.86 -1.39
CA ALA A 102 -24.95 -3.84 -0.59
C ALA A 102 -24.06 -4.73 -1.48
N SER A 103 -24.58 -5.20 -2.62
CA SER A 103 -23.81 -5.96 -3.60
C SER A 103 -22.68 -5.14 -4.20
N ALA A 104 -22.92 -3.87 -4.48
CA ALA A 104 -21.92 -2.92 -4.96
C ALA A 104 -20.82 -2.66 -3.92
N LEU A 105 -21.19 -2.52 -2.63
CA LEU A 105 -20.22 -2.41 -1.53
C LEU A 105 -19.34 -3.66 -1.43
N PHE A 106 -19.93 -4.84 -1.55
CA PHE A 106 -19.19 -6.10 -1.54
C PHE A 106 -18.21 -6.18 -2.73
N GLY A 107 -18.65 -5.77 -3.92
CA GLY A 107 -17.79 -5.64 -5.10
C GLY A 107 -16.66 -4.63 -4.88
N ALA A 108 -16.96 -3.46 -4.30
CA ALA A 108 -15.95 -2.46 -3.96
C ALA A 108 -14.92 -2.97 -2.95
N PHE A 109 -15.35 -3.80 -1.98
CA PHE A 109 -14.45 -4.45 -1.03
C PHE A 109 -13.49 -5.40 -1.74
N ILE A 110 -14.00 -6.27 -2.63
CA ILE A 110 -13.17 -7.23 -3.36
C ILE A 110 -12.18 -6.51 -4.28
N VAL A 111 -12.66 -5.57 -5.11
CA VAL A 111 -11.84 -4.90 -6.14
C VAL A 111 -10.99 -3.78 -5.55
N GLY A 112 -11.51 -3.03 -4.56
CA GLY A 112 -10.85 -1.86 -4.00
C GLY A 112 -9.84 -2.13 -2.90
N GLY A 113 -9.82 -3.34 -2.34
CA GLY A 113 -8.93 -3.60 -1.22
C GLY A 113 -8.87 -5.05 -0.75
N GLY A 114 -9.98 -5.80 -0.82
CA GLY A 114 -10.03 -7.15 -0.26
C GLY A 114 -9.10 -8.13 -0.96
N VAL A 115 -8.95 -8.01 -2.27
CA VAL A 115 -7.95 -8.79 -3.03
C VAL A 115 -6.55 -8.20 -2.84
N GLY A 116 -6.42 -6.88 -2.70
CA GLY A 116 -5.15 -6.22 -2.39
C GLY A 116 -4.60 -6.59 -1.02
N LEU A 117 -5.46 -6.86 -0.03
CA LEU A 117 -5.07 -7.37 1.29
C LEU A 117 -4.50 -8.80 1.22
N THR A 118 -4.97 -9.61 0.28
CA THR A 118 -4.52 -11.00 0.11
C THR A 118 -3.37 -11.17 -0.87
N VAL A 119 -3.26 -10.27 -1.86
CA VAL A 119 -2.22 -10.35 -2.91
C VAL A 119 -1.12 -9.30 -2.69
N GLY A 120 -1.24 -8.47 -1.65
CA GLY A 120 -0.27 -7.51 -1.14
C GLY A 120 0.55 -6.77 -2.20
N SER A 121 0.83 -5.52 -2.02
CA SER A 121 1.99 -4.89 -2.66
C SER A 121 3.25 -5.59 -2.10
N GLY A 122 3.65 -6.68 -2.73
CA GLY A 122 4.54 -7.72 -2.20
C GLY A 122 5.78 -7.20 -1.45
N ASP A 123 6.38 -6.11 -1.91
CA ASP A 123 7.60 -5.58 -1.31
C ASP A 123 7.32 -4.74 -0.04
N ALA A 124 6.27 -3.93 0.00
CA ALA A 124 5.97 -3.08 1.16
C ALA A 124 5.64 -3.91 2.41
N LEU A 125 4.88 -4.99 2.26
CA LEU A 125 4.55 -5.91 3.35
C LEU A 125 5.81 -6.63 3.86
N THR A 126 6.69 -7.04 2.96
CA THR A 126 7.96 -7.68 3.30
C THR A 126 8.84 -6.75 4.13
N TYR A 127 8.99 -5.48 3.74
CA TYR A 127 9.78 -4.51 4.50
C TYR A 127 9.18 -4.17 5.85
N ARG A 128 7.86 -4.07 5.94
CA ARG A 128 7.17 -3.85 7.22
C ARG A 128 7.37 -5.01 8.18
N ASN A 129 7.26 -6.26 7.72
CA ASN A 129 7.51 -7.43 8.54
C ASN A 129 8.95 -7.46 9.08
N ARG A 130 9.93 -7.05 8.28
CA ARG A 130 11.33 -6.95 8.70
C ARG A 130 11.54 -5.87 9.76
N LEU A 131 10.92 -4.70 9.61
CA LEU A 131 10.94 -3.65 10.63
C LEU A 131 10.28 -4.09 11.94
N ASN A 132 9.15 -4.81 11.86
CA ASN A 132 8.48 -5.39 13.02
C ASN A 132 9.30 -6.50 13.71
N ALA A 133 10.13 -7.22 12.94
CA ALA A 133 11.10 -8.17 13.45
C ALA A 133 12.32 -7.52 14.12
N GLY A 134 12.38 -6.18 14.15
CA GLY A 134 13.48 -5.42 14.77
C GLY A 134 14.65 -5.14 13.86
N GLN A 135 14.53 -5.44 12.56
CA GLN A 135 15.54 -5.12 11.56
C GLN A 135 15.48 -3.64 11.17
N TYR A 136 16.51 -3.17 10.48
CA TYR A 136 16.65 -1.80 10.02
C TYR A 136 16.72 -1.75 8.50
N ILE A 137 16.14 -0.71 7.94
CA ILE A 137 16.16 -0.50 6.49
C ILE A 137 16.85 0.82 6.20
N ILE A 138 17.85 0.77 5.32
CA ILE A 138 18.46 1.97 4.74
C ILE A 138 17.84 2.19 3.36
N VAL A 139 17.29 3.38 3.16
CA VAL A 139 16.82 3.84 1.87
C VAL A 139 17.75 4.93 1.36
N THR A 140 18.41 4.67 0.23
CA THR A 140 19.25 5.65 -0.45
C THR A 140 18.57 6.11 -1.73
N ARG A 141 18.52 7.42 -1.97
CA ARG A 141 17.90 8.03 -3.17
C ARG A 141 18.95 8.75 -3.99
N GLY A 142 18.87 8.64 -5.30
CA GLY A 142 19.78 9.40 -6.15
C GLY A 142 19.80 9.01 -7.61
N SER A 143 20.86 9.49 -8.30
CA SER A 143 21.15 9.09 -9.67
C SER A 143 21.67 7.65 -9.76
N ASP A 144 21.68 7.08 -10.95
CA ASP A 144 22.23 5.73 -11.18
C ASP A 144 23.67 5.57 -10.68
N GLY A 145 24.48 6.63 -10.80
CA GLY A 145 25.85 6.63 -10.30
C GLY A 145 25.90 6.50 -8.80
N LEU A 146 25.10 7.31 -8.08
CA LEU A 146 25.02 7.30 -6.61
C LEU A 146 24.47 5.97 -6.10
N ILE A 147 23.46 5.40 -6.76
CA ILE A 147 22.91 4.11 -6.39
C ILE A 147 23.93 2.98 -6.56
N ARG A 148 24.72 2.98 -7.66
CA ARG A 148 25.81 2.01 -7.84
C ARG A 148 26.88 2.13 -6.76
N GLN A 149 27.27 3.34 -6.41
CA GLN A 149 28.23 3.63 -5.32
C GLN A 149 27.69 3.12 -3.98
N ALA A 150 26.47 3.49 -3.61
CA ALA A 150 25.81 3.02 -2.40
C ALA A 150 25.70 1.48 -2.35
N THR A 151 25.35 0.86 -3.48
CA THR A 151 25.25 -0.61 -3.58
C THR A 151 26.58 -1.29 -3.28
N LYS A 152 27.71 -0.73 -3.78
CA LYS A 152 29.04 -1.28 -3.52
C LYS A 152 29.39 -1.26 -2.03
N ILE A 153 29.12 -0.14 -1.36
CA ILE A 153 29.37 0.03 0.07
C ILE A 153 28.48 -0.89 0.89
N LEU A 154 27.15 -0.85 0.63
CA LEU A 154 26.17 -1.60 1.43
C LEU A 154 26.30 -3.11 1.29
N ARG A 155 26.81 -3.62 0.18
CA ARG A 155 27.13 -5.05 0.03
C ARG A 155 28.24 -5.53 0.99
N GLY A 156 29.13 -4.64 1.41
CA GLY A 156 30.18 -4.95 2.40
C GLY A 156 29.64 -5.25 3.80
N PHE A 157 28.38 -4.86 4.08
CA PHE A 157 27.68 -5.15 5.34
C PHE A 157 26.91 -6.47 5.34
N GLU A 158 27.03 -7.26 4.28
CA GLU A 158 26.30 -8.55 4.14
C GLU A 158 24.79 -8.40 4.42
N PRO A 159 24.09 -7.48 3.72
CA PRO A 159 22.70 -7.20 4.00
C PRO A 159 21.83 -8.42 3.72
N GLU A 160 20.79 -8.64 4.54
CA GLU A 160 19.83 -9.72 4.30
C GLU A 160 19.06 -9.51 2.99
N TYR A 161 18.90 -8.25 2.58
CA TYR A 161 18.25 -7.91 1.34
C TYR A 161 18.75 -6.57 0.81
N ILE A 162 19.00 -6.50 -0.49
CA ILE A 162 19.38 -5.28 -1.18
C ILE A 162 18.74 -5.23 -2.56
N GLN A 163 17.96 -4.21 -2.84
CA GLN A 163 17.25 -4.06 -4.11
C GLN A 163 17.15 -2.61 -4.55
N GLY A 164 17.42 -2.39 -5.83
CA GLY A 164 17.23 -1.10 -6.50
C GLY A 164 15.85 -1.00 -7.14
N TYR A 165 15.24 0.18 -7.02
CA TYR A 165 13.96 0.52 -7.64
C TYR A 165 14.11 1.76 -8.50
N GLN A 166 13.41 1.77 -9.64
CA GLN A 166 13.27 2.96 -10.48
C GLN A 166 11.88 3.54 -10.26
N GLU A 167 11.82 4.84 -9.98
CA GLU A 167 10.54 5.54 -9.96
C GLU A 167 9.99 5.57 -11.39
N PRO A 168 8.75 5.11 -11.63
CA PRO A 168 8.16 5.26 -12.96
C PRO A 168 8.17 6.74 -13.31
N SER A 169 8.78 7.08 -14.44
CA SER A 169 8.75 8.43 -14.98
C SER A 169 7.27 8.82 -15.15
N SER A 170 6.82 9.83 -14.41
CA SER A 170 5.53 10.47 -14.64
C SER A 170 5.54 11.02 -16.08
N VAL A 171 4.78 10.36 -16.95
CA VAL A 171 4.41 10.89 -18.26
C VAL A 171 3.35 11.95 -18.08
#